data_55c83fced7d9895609ef4040309e457c
#
_entry.id   55c83fced7d9895609ef4040309e457c
#
_cell.length_a   1.000
_cell.length_b   1.000
_cell.length_c   1.000
_cell.angle_alpha   90.00
_cell.angle_beta   90.00
_cell.angle_gamma   90.00
#
_symmetry.space_group_name_H-M   'P 1'
#
loop_
_entity.id
_entity.type
_entity.pdbx_description
1 polymer ?
#
loop_
_entity_poly.entity_id
_entity_poly.type
_entity_poly.pdbx_seq_one_letter_code
_entity_poly.pdbx_strand_id
1 'polypeptide(L)'
;EDIKQNFPTDLKSSETADLFIAVILYRLKKNGRAAVIIPDGFLFGNDNAKTNLKKKLLTDFNLHTVVRMPQSVFSPYTSIATNILFFNNEEPTGKTWFYRVDIPEGIKHFSKTKPMKLSDFDDCVAWWNDRKEINDKEGNPKAKCYSSQELIDSGYNFDVCGYPKEEEEILSIKDTILNYKKHSEATEEKINST
;
A
#
# COMPACT_ATOMS: atom_id res chain seq x y z
N GLU A 1 -6.36 -14.06 21.82
CA GLU A 1 -6.63 -15.37 21.15
C GLU A 1 -8.13 -15.59 20.91
N ASP A 2 -8.99 -15.25 21.87
CA ASP A 2 -10.43 -15.54 21.80
C ASP A 2 -11.18 -14.84 20.66
N ILE A 3 -10.78 -13.63 20.29
CA ILE A 3 -11.46 -12.87 19.23
C ILE A 3 -11.35 -13.56 17.87
N LYS A 4 -10.22 -14.19 17.56
CA LYS A 4 -10.00 -14.90 16.28
C LYS A 4 -10.91 -16.10 16.09
N GLN A 5 -11.42 -16.68 17.15
CA GLN A 5 -12.31 -17.85 17.08
C GLN A 5 -13.68 -17.49 16.49
N ASN A 6 -14.08 -16.22 16.54
CA ASN A 6 -15.32 -15.73 16.00
C ASN A 6 -15.31 -15.49 14.47
N PHE A 7 -14.14 -15.63 13.83
CA PHE A 7 -13.99 -15.46 12.39
C PHE A 7 -14.08 -16.81 11.67
N PRO A 8 -14.61 -16.84 10.44
CA PRO A 8 -14.53 -18.00 9.58
C PRO A 8 -13.08 -18.49 9.44
N THR A 9 -12.89 -19.80 9.34
CA THR A 9 -11.55 -20.41 9.35
C THR A 9 -10.65 -19.89 8.22
N ASP A 10 -11.24 -19.59 7.07
CA ASP A 10 -10.59 -19.07 5.88
C ASP A 10 -10.21 -17.56 5.98
N LEU A 11 -10.74 -16.85 6.98
CA LEU A 11 -10.45 -15.43 7.25
C LEU A 11 -9.69 -15.19 8.56
N LYS A 12 -9.25 -16.25 9.23
CA LYS A 12 -8.44 -16.13 10.45
C LYS A 12 -7.04 -15.62 10.10
N SER A 13 -6.72 -14.42 10.54
CA SER A 13 -5.41 -13.80 10.39
C SER A 13 -4.74 -13.55 11.73
N SER A 14 -3.42 -13.50 11.74
CA SER A 14 -2.63 -12.98 12.86
C SER A 14 -2.59 -11.45 12.87
N GLU A 15 -2.90 -10.82 11.75
CA GLU A 15 -2.87 -9.37 11.59
C GLU A 15 -4.24 -8.75 11.87
N THR A 16 -4.25 -7.75 12.76
CA THR A 16 -5.48 -7.04 13.15
C THR A 16 -6.13 -6.32 11.98
N ALA A 17 -5.33 -5.79 11.05
CA ALA A 17 -5.82 -5.09 9.86
C ALA A 17 -6.71 -5.99 9.00
N ASP A 18 -6.32 -7.25 8.78
CA ASP A 18 -7.09 -8.23 8.03
C ASP A 18 -8.43 -8.54 8.70
N LEU A 19 -8.41 -8.69 10.03
CA LEU A 19 -9.62 -8.94 10.80
C LEU A 19 -10.59 -7.75 10.73
N PHE A 20 -10.08 -6.52 10.71
CA PHE A 20 -10.93 -5.33 10.51
C PHE A 20 -11.56 -5.31 9.12
N ILE A 21 -10.83 -5.65 8.06
CA ILE A 21 -11.41 -5.79 6.72
C ILE A 21 -12.52 -6.84 6.74
N ALA A 22 -12.30 -8.01 7.33
CA ALA A 22 -13.31 -9.06 7.44
C ALA A 22 -14.59 -8.56 8.13
N VAL A 23 -14.46 -7.79 9.22
CA VAL A 23 -15.61 -7.18 9.93
C VAL A 23 -16.33 -6.16 9.05
N ILE A 24 -15.59 -5.32 8.33
CA ILE A 24 -16.19 -4.31 7.44
C ILE A 24 -16.98 -5.01 6.33
N LEU A 25 -16.40 -6.01 5.66
CA LEU A 25 -17.09 -6.79 4.62
C LEU A 25 -18.36 -7.44 5.16
N TYR A 26 -18.31 -8.00 6.36
CA TYR A 26 -19.51 -8.60 7.01
C TYR A 26 -20.59 -7.57 7.35
N ARG A 27 -20.20 -6.35 7.75
CA ARG A 27 -21.12 -5.31 8.22
C ARG A 27 -21.65 -4.40 7.12
N LEU A 28 -20.97 -4.34 5.97
CA LEU A 28 -21.34 -3.43 4.89
C LEU A 28 -22.69 -3.84 4.28
N LYS A 29 -23.69 -2.98 4.44
CA LYS A 29 -25.03 -3.20 3.89
C LYS A 29 -24.99 -3.19 2.36
N LYS A 30 -26.00 -3.79 1.74
CA LYS A 30 -26.24 -3.68 0.30
C LYS A 30 -26.27 -2.20 -0.11
N ASN A 31 -25.63 -1.86 -1.22
CA ASN A 31 -25.43 -0.50 -1.71
C ASN A 31 -24.60 0.40 -0.76
N GLY A 32 -23.99 -0.17 0.28
CA GLY A 32 -23.07 0.53 1.16
C GLY A 32 -21.73 0.77 0.49
N ARG A 33 -21.03 1.84 0.89
CA ARG A 33 -19.69 2.22 0.43
C ARG A 33 -18.72 2.21 1.57
N ALA A 34 -17.49 1.83 1.30
CA ALA A 34 -16.39 1.83 2.27
C ALA A 34 -15.12 2.45 1.67
N ALA A 35 -14.38 3.17 2.52
CA ALA A 35 -13.02 3.61 2.26
C ALA A 35 -12.19 3.18 3.47
N VAL A 36 -11.18 2.34 3.25
CA VAL A 36 -10.44 1.70 4.34
C VAL A 36 -8.96 1.88 4.13
N ILE A 37 -8.28 2.44 5.14
CA ILE A 37 -6.82 2.53 5.16
C ILE A 37 -6.25 1.19 5.64
N ILE A 38 -5.31 0.64 4.87
CA ILE A 38 -4.70 -0.65 5.16
C ILE A 38 -3.19 -0.60 4.92
N PRO A 39 -2.38 -1.31 5.74
CA PRO A 39 -0.95 -1.43 5.50
C PRO A 39 -0.62 -2.07 4.15
N ASP A 40 0.52 -1.70 3.60
CA ASP A 40 0.99 -2.17 2.28
C ASP A 40 1.13 -3.70 2.21
N GLY A 41 1.45 -4.34 3.34
CA GLY A 41 1.53 -5.80 3.47
C GLY A 41 0.26 -6.55 3.04
N PHE A 42 -0.91 -5.91 3.07
CA PHE A 42 -2.14 -6.50 2.56
C PHE A 42 -2.10 -6.68 1.03
N LEU A 43 -1.49 -5.76 0.30
CA LEU A 43 -1.51 -5.80 -1.18
C LEU A 43 -0.67 -6.95 -1.73
N PHE A 44 0.55 -7.12 -1.22
CA PHE A 44 1.46 -8.18 -1.68
C PHE A 44 1.36 -9.48 -0.88
N GLY A 45 0.78 -9.46 0.33
CA GLY A 45 0.64 -10.65 1.16
C GLY A 45 -0.17 -11.75 0.46
N ASN A 46 0.31 -12.97 0.54
CA ASN A 46 -0.26 -14.15 -0.13
C ASN A 46 -0.65 -15.26 0.85
N ASP A 47 -0.67 -14.98 2.15
CA ASP A 47 -1.24 -15.91 3.11
C ASP A 47 -2.73 -16.15 2.87
N ASN A 48 -3.23 -17.24 3.45
CA ASN A 48 -4.59 -17.73 3.17
C ASN A 48 -5.67 -16.68 3.48
N ALA A 49 -5.54 -15.99 4.61
CA ALA A 49 -6.54 -14.99 5.02
C ALA A 49 -6.57 -13.78 4.09
N LYS A 50 -5.39 -13.22 3.74
CA LYS A 50 -5.29 -12.08 2.81
C LYS A 50 -5.79 -12.43 1.43
N THR A 51 -5.41 -13.62 0.92
CA THR A 51 -5.88 -14.11 -0.38
C THR A 51 -7.41 -14.24 -0.41
N ASN A 52 -8.01 -14.82 0.62
CA ASN A 52 -9.46 -14.96 0.70
C ASN A 52 -10.18 -13.62 0.87
N LEU A 53 -9.61 -12.67 1.61
CA LEU A 53 -10.16 -11.32 1.72
C LEU A 53 -10.11 -10.58 0.38
N LYS A 54 -8.99 -10.66 -0.35
CA LYS A 54 -8.86 -10.08 -1.68
C LYS A 54 -9.80 -10.73 -2.68
N LYS A 55 -9.94 -12.06 -2.61
CA LYS A 55 -10.94 -12.78 -3.41
C LYS A 55 -12.35 -12.25 -3.12
N LYS A 56 -12.76 -12.14 -1.86
CA LYS A 56 -14.08 -11.59 -1.49
C LYS A 56 -14.29 -10.16 -2.00
N LEU A 57 -13.28 -9.31 -1.89
CA LEU A 57 -13.32 -7.94 -2.43
C LEU A 57 -13.59 -7.92 -3.93
N LEU A 58 -13.08 -8.89 -4.68
CA LEU A 58 -13.28 -8.99 -6.14
C LEU A 58 -14.59 -9.70 -6.51
N THR A 59 -15.01 -10.74 -5.76
CA THR A 59 -16.15 -11.60 -6.14
C THR A 59 -17.48 -11.18 -5.53
N ASP A 60 -17.47 -10.66 -4.30
CA ASP A 60 -18.66 -10.36 -3.52
C ASP A 60 -18.92 -8.84 -3.42
N PHE A 61 -17.89 -8.03 -3.67
CA PHE A 61 -17.92 -6.57 -3.61
C PHE A 61 -17.33 -5.97 -4.88
N ASN A 62 -17.52 -4.67 -5.06
CA ASN A 62 -16.90 -3.92 -6.14
C ASN A 62 -15.72 -3.10 -5.58
N LEU A 63 -14.52 -3.65 -5.61
CA LEU A 63 -13.28 -2.94 -5.34
C LEU A 63 -12.92 -2.08 -6.57
N HIS A 64 -13.43 -0.87 -6.63
CA HIS A 64 -13.29 -0.03 -7.81
C HIS A 64 -12.02 0.83 -7.83
N THR A 65 -11.38 1.08 -6.67
CA THR A 65 -10.17 1.92 -6.62
C THR A 65 -9.29 1.57 -5.43
N VAL A 66 -7.99 1.53 -5.69
CA VAL A 66 -6.93 1.47 -4.67
C VAL A 66 -6.03 2.69 -4.84
N VAL A 67 -5.92 3.52 -3.81
CA VAL A 67 -5.01 4.66 -3.77
C VAL A 67 -3.81 4.28 -2.92
N ARG A 68 -2.63 4.26 -3.53
CA ARG A 68 -1.37 3.98 -2.84
C ARG A 68 -0.79 5.26 -2.27
N MET A 69 -0.56 5.29 -0.97
CA MET A 69 -0.01 6.45 -0.27
C MET A 69 1.49 6.27 -0.04
N PRO A 70 2.27 7.36 -0.04
CA PRO A 70 3.70 7.28 0.20
C PRO A 70 4.02 6.80 1.62
N GLN A 71 5.25 6.34 1.80
CA GLN A 71 5.76 6.03 3.12
C GLN A 71 5.73 7.26 4.03
N SER A 72 5.78 7.01 5.33
CA SER A 72 5.83 8.07 6.36
C SER A 72 4.60 8.97 6.50
N VAL A 73 3.50 8.73 5.80
CA VAL A 73 2.25 9.50 5.95
C VAL A 73 1.80 9.57 7.41
N PHE A 74 1.99 8.48 8.15
CA PHE A 74 1.64 8.37 9.57
C PHE A 74 2.82 8.57 10.52
N SER A 75 3.90 9.20 10.06
CA SER A 75 5.04 9.55 10.92
C SER A 75 4.60 10.54 12.03
N PRO A 76 5.09 10.40 13.27
CA PRO A 76 6.16 9.50 13.73
C PRO A 76 5.67 8.12 14.19
N TYR A 77 4.40 7.78 14.06
CA TYR A 77 3.81 6.55 14.61
C TYR A 77 4.25 5.31 13.83
N THR A 78 4.35 5.42 12.52
CA THR A 78 4.84 4.36 11.64
C THR A 78 5.41 4.93 10.34
N SER A 79 6.42 4.26 9.78
CA SER A 79 6.95 4.52 8.44
C SER A 79 6.35 3.60 7.37
N ILE A 80 5.52 2.64 7.76
CA ILE A 80 4.93 1.66 6.84
C ILE A 80 4.06 2.39 5.83
N ALA A 81 4.24 2.08 4.55
CA ALA A 81 3.36 2.53 3.49
C ALA A 81 1.95 1.99 3.70
N THR A 82 0.96 2.80 3.38
CA THR A 82 -0.44 2.44 3.53
C THR A 82 -1.19 2.71 2.23
N ASN A 83 -2.36 2.11 2.11
CA ASN A 83 -3.21 2.24 0.93
C ASN A 83 -4.64 2.51 1.36
N ILE A 84 -5.42 3.16 0.50
CA ILE A 84 -6.85 3.34 0.72
C ILE A 84 -7.59 2.45 -0.27
N LEU A 85 -8.35 1.50 0.23
CA LEU A 85 -9.25 0.67 -0.57
C LEU A 85 -10.62 1.32 -0.63
N PHE A 86 -11.13 1.57 -1.81
CA PHE A 86 -12.49 2.07 -2.05
C PHE A 86 -13.33 0.99 -2.70
N PHE A 87 -14.36 0.56 -2.02
CA PHE A 87 -15.26 -0.48 -2.51
C PHE A 87 -16.72 -0.25 -2.10
N ASN A 88 -17.64 -0.89 -2.79
CA ASN A 88 -19.05 -0.87 -2.44
C ASN A 88 -19.63 -2.30 -2.48
N ASN A 89 -20.82 -2.44 -1.92
CA ASN A 89 -21.58 -3.71 -1.88
C ASN A 89 -22.77 -3.63 -2.87
N GLU A 90 -22.44 -3.51 -4.16
CA GLU A 90 -23.44 -3.43 -5.24
C GLU A 90 -23.36 -4.64 -6.15
N GLU A 91 -22.20 -4.85 -6.76
CA GLU A 91 -21.94 -5.90 -7.73
C GLU A 91 -20.48 -6.41 -7.59
N PRO A 92 -20.15 -7.58 -8.15
CA PRO A 92 -18.77 -8.02 -8.22
C PRO A 92 -17.87 -7.05 -9.00
N THR A 93 -16.60 -7.03 -8.65
CA THR A 93 -15.61 -6.16 -9.29
C THR A 93 -15.45 -6.52 -10.78
N GLY A 94 -15.74 -5.60 -11.67
CA GLY A 94 -15.40 -5.72 -13.08
C GLY A 94 -13.95 -5.30 -13.35
N LYS A 95 -13.57 -4.16 -12.80
CA LYS A 95 -12.23 -3.58 -12.94
C LYS A 95 -11.86 -2.74 -11.72
N THR A 96 -10.58 -2.70 -11.40
CA THR A 96 -10.02 -1.90 -10.30
C THR A 96 -9.01 -0.92 -10.85
N TRP A 97 -9.13 0.33 -10.46
CA TRP A 97 -8.14 1.35 -10.71
C TRP A 97 -7.15 1.42 -9.55
N PHE A 98 -5.87 1.49 -9.88
CA PHE A 98 -4.80 1.76 -8.93
C PHE A 98 -4.23 3.13 -9.24
N TYR A 99 -3.99 3.93 -8.21
CA TYR A 99 -3.40 5.27 -8.32
C TYR A 99 -2.35 5.46 -7.23
N ARG A 100 -1.17 5.93 -7.59
CA ARG A 100 -0.10 6.26 -6.65
C ARG A 100 -0.07 7.77 -6.41
N VAL A 101 -0.15 8.16 -5.14
CA VAL A 101 0.09 9.54 -4.72
C VAL A 101 1.58 9.72 -4.50
N ASP A 102 2.21 10.59 -5.28
CA ASP A 102 3.64 10.85 -5.15
C ASP A 102 3.92 11.80 -3.98
N ILE A 103 5.14 11.74 -3.46
CA ILE A 103 5.62 12.71 -2.46
C ILE A 103 5.83 14.05 -3.16
N PRO A 104 5.36 15.17 -2.59
CA PRO A 104 5.57 16.49 -3.17
C PRO A 104 7.04 16.82 -3.37
N GLU A 105 7.36 17.58 -4.42
CA GLU A 105 8.74 18.01 -4.71
C GLU A 105 9.34 18.76 -3.51
N GLY A 106 10.61 18.46 -3.20
CA GLY A 106 11.32 19.05 -2.07
C GLY A 106 11.04 18.40 -0.71
N ILE A 107 10.18 17.39 -0.64
CA ILE A 107 9.93 16.60 0.56
C ILE A 107 10.47 15.19 0.33
N LYS A 108 11.43 14.75 1.13
CA LYS A 108 11.92 13.36 1.07
C LYS A 108 10.99 12.37 1.78
N HIS A 109 10.40 12.80 2.89
CA HIS A 109 9.47 12.02 3.70
C HIS A 109 8.59 12.97 4.53
N PHE A 110 7.38 12.54 4.84
CA PHE A 110 6.51 13.22 5.77
C PHE A 110 7.00 13.06 7.21
N SER A 111 6.70 14.03 8.07
CA SER A 111 7.10 14.04 9.47
C SER A 111 6.08 14.80 10.32
N LYS A 112 6.24 14.77 11.64
CA LYS A 112 5.38 15.56 12.56
C LYS A 112 5.37 17.05 12.22
N THR A 113 6.50 17.60 11.77
CA THR A 113 6.63 19.03 11.41
C THR A 113 6.26 19.33 9.96
N LYS A 114 6.24 18.31 9.10
CA LYS A 114 5.84 18.37 7.69
C LYS A 114 4.86 17.23 7.40
N PRO A 115 3.63 17.27 7.95
CA PRO A 115 2.63 16.23 7.72
C PRO A 115 2.09 16.31 6.30
N MET A 116 1.54 15.21 5.81
CA MET A 116 0.76 15.19 4.58
C MET A 116 -0.45 16.12 4.71
N LYS A 117 -0.74 16.86 3.67
CA LYS A 117 -1.85 17.83 3.61
C LYS A 117 -2.92 17.32 2.63
N LEU A 118 -4.13 17.85 2.76
CA LEU A 118 -5.21 17.54 1.83
C LEU A 118 -4.86 17.92 0.39
N SER A 119 -4.14 19.03 0.19
CA SER A 119 -3.66 19.48 -1.12
C SER A 119 -2.73 18.48 -1.82
N ASP A 120 -2.08 17.59 -1.08
CA ASP A 120 -1.22 16.56 -1.67
C ASP A 120 -2.05 15.49 -2.43
N PHE A 121 -3.37 15.51 -2.29
CA PHE A 121 -4.31 14.68 -3.03
C PHE A 121 -4.95 15.38 -4.24
N ASP A 122 -4.64 16.65 -4.51
CA ASP A 122 -5.32 17.43 -5.57
C ASP A 122 -5.23 16.75 -6.94
N ASP A 123 -4.06 16.22 -7.29
CA ASP A 123 -3.87 15.44 -8.53
C ASP A 123 -4.71 14.15 -8.54
N CYS A 124 -4.79 13.46 -7.41
CA CYS A 124 -5.61 12.26 -7.27
C CYS A 124 -7.10 12.58 -7.41
N VAL A 125 -7.54 13.69 -6.83
CA VAL A 125 -8.94 14.17 -6.92
C VAL A 125 -9.27 14.58 -8.34
N ALA A 126 -8.38 15.31 -9.01
CA ALA A 126 -8.57 15.67 -10.42
C ALA A 126 -8.66 14.43 -11.32
N TRP A 127 -7.74 13.48 -11.13
CA TRP A 127 -7.75 12.20 -11.82
C TRP A 127 -9.02 11.37 -11.55
N TRP A 128 -9.56 11.42 -10.35
CA TRP A 128 -10.74 10.63 -9.97
C TRP A 128 -11.94 10.89 -10.86
N ASN A 129 -12.11 12.13 -11.32
CA ASN A 129 -13.22 12.54 -12.17
C ASN A 129 -13.00 12.23 -13.67
N ASP A 130 -11.75 12.08 -14.10
CA ASP A 130 -11.37 11.75 -15.50
C ASP A 130 -10.24 10.71 -15.49
N ARG A 131 -10.58 9.48 -15.10
CA ARG A 131 -9.61 8.39 -14.89
C ARG A 131 -8.95 7.97 -16.19
N LYS A 132 -7.62 8.09 -16.23
CA LYS A 132 -6.77 7.66 -17.34
C LYS A 132 -5.56 6.93 -16.79
N GLU A 133 -4.98 6.06 -17.59
CA GLU A 133 -3.68 5.47 -17.27
C GLU A 133 -2.60 6.53 -17.37
N ILE A 134 -1.72 6.58 -16.39
CA ILE A 134 -0.63 7.56 -16.27
C ILE A 134 0.64 6.79 -15.92
N ASN A 135 1.70 7.10 -16.64
CA ASN A 135 3.06 6.70 -16.26
C ASN A 135 3.80 7.88 -15.64
N ASP A 136 4.72 7.59 -14.74
CA ASP A 136 5.64 8.59 -14.22
C ASP A 136 6.73 8.97 -15.25
N LYS A 137 7.65 9.87 -14.85
CA LYS A 137 8.75 10.35 -15.71
C LYS A 137 9.71 9.24 -16.14
N GLU A 138 9.74 8.13 -15.41
CA GLU A 138 10.60 6.97 -15.63
C GLU A 138 9.89 5.87 -16.43
N GLY A 139 8.60 6.07 -16.75
CA GLY A 139 7.79 5.12 -17.51
C GLY A 139 7.07 4.08 -16.64
N ASN A 140 7.18 4.15 -15.30
CA ASN A 140 6.48 3.23 -14.41
C ASN A 140 5.00 3.63 -14.25
N PRO A 141 4.08 2.66 -14.13
CA PRO A 141 2.67 2.96 -13.95
C PRO A 141 2.42 3.75 -12.65
N LYS A 142 1.91 4.98 -12.77
CA LYS A 142 1.40 5.78 -11.65
C LYS A 142 -0.09 5.55 -11.44
N ALA A 143 -0.85 5.48 -12.52
CA ALA A 143 -2.26 5.12 -12.51
C ALA A 143 -2.53 4.09 -13.60
N LYS A 144 -3.19 2.99 -13.25
CA LYS A 144 -3.53 1.92 -14.20
C LYS A 144 -4.79 1.19 -13.80
N CYS A 145 -5.53 0.73 -14.81
CA CYS A 145 -6.74 -0.06 -14.67
C CYS A 145 -6.41 -1.55 -14.89
N TYR A 146 -6.91 -2.40 -14.01
CA TYR A 146 -6.82 -3.86 -14.14
C TYR A 146 -8.22 -4.46 -14.11
N SER A 147 -8.49 -5.43 -14.97
CA SER A 147 -9.68 -6.25 -14.85
C SER A 147 -9.59 -7.15 -13.61
N SER A 148 -10.74 -7.56 -13.08
CA SER A 148 -10.75 -8.53 -11.97
C SER A 148 -10.07 -9.85 -12.37
N GLN A 149 -10.17 -10.26 -13.65
CA GLN A 149 -9.53 -11.48 -14.12
C GLN A 149 -8.00 -11.38 -14.09
N GLU A 150 -7.41 -10.26 -14.52
CA GLU A 150 -5.97 -10.04 -14.42
C GLU A 150 -5.48 -10.11 -12.96
N LEU A 151 -6.23 -9.55 -12.02
CA LEU A 151 -5.90 -9.61 -10.59
C LEU A 151 -6.05 -11.03 -10.02
N ILE A 152 -7.02 -11.83 -10.49
CA ILE A 152 -7.19 -13.22 -10.12
C ILE A 152 -6.03 -14.06 -10.69
N ASP A 153 -5.71 -13.90 -11.95
CA ASP A 153 -4.65 -14.65 -12.65
C ASP A 153 -3.26 -14.35 -12.08
N SER A 154 -3.06 -13.14 -11.51
CA SER A 154 -1.86 -12.79 -10.77
C SER A 154 -1.78 -13.39 -9.35
N GLY A 155 -2.73 -14.26 -8.97
CA GLY A 155 -2.82 -14.81 -7.62
C GLY A 155 -3.30 -13.80 -6.56
N TYR A 156 -4.17 -12.89 -6.95
CA TYR A 156 -4.67 -11.81 -6.09
C TYR A 156 -3.55 -10.85 -5.63
N ASN A 157 -2.54 -10.65 -6.44
CA ASN A 157 -1.50 -9.67 -6.17
C ASN A 157 -2.01 -8.25 -6.49
N PHE A 158 -2.19 -7.43 -5.46
CA PHE A 158 -2.61 -6.03 -5.59
C PHE A 158 -1.41 -5.05 -5.49
N ASP A 159 -0.18 -5.57 -5.43
CA ASP A 159 1.04 -4.75 -5.40
C ASP A 159 1.40 -4.25 -6.82
N VAL A 160 0.54 -3.42 -7.35
CA VAL A 160 0.69 -2.79 -8.66
C VAL A 160 0.68 -1.27 -8.50
N CYS A 161 1.23 -0.53 -9.45
CA CYS A 161 1.43 0.93 -9.37
C CYS A 161 2.15 1.35 -8.09
N GLY A 162 3.11 0.54 -7.62
CA GLY A 162 3.92 0.82 -6.44
C GLY A 162 4.93 1.94 -6.68
N TYR A 163 5.57 2.37 -5.61
CA TYR A 163 6.70 3.28 -5.71
C TYR A 163 7.86 2.57 -6.41
N PRO A 164 8.58 3.24 -7.32
CA PRO A 164 9.82 2.71 -7.86
C PRO A 164 10.73 2.33 -6.69
N LYS A 165 11.21 1.10 -6.71
CA LYS A 165 12.24 0.68 -5.75
C LYS A 165 13.53 1.32 -6.24
N GLU A 166 14.20 2.10 -5.39
CA GLU A 166 15.61 2.43 -5.64
C GLU A 166 16.31 1.08 -5.79
N GLU A 167 16.93 0.84 -6.95
CA GLU A 167 17.82 -0.30 -7.09
C GLU A 167 18.95 -0.07 -6.11
N GLU A 168 18.93 -0.77 -4.98
CA GLU A 168 20.11 -0.85 -4.11
C GLU A 168 21.21 -1.45 -4.98
N GLU A 169 22.23 -0.64 -5.29
CA GLU A 169 23.44 -1.17 -5.91
C GLU A 169 23.88 -2.37 -5.08
N ILE A 170 23.77 -3.56 -5.67
CA ILE A 170 24.29 -4.78 -5.04
C ILE A 170 25.81 -4.63 -5.02
N LEU A 171 26.29 -3.94 -4.00
CA LEU A 171 27.70 -3.78 -3.76
C LEU A 171 28.33 -5.16 -3.59
N SER A 172 29.49 -5.37 -4.19
CA SER A 172 30.24 -6.59 -3.91
C SER A 172 30.51 -6.71 -2.41
N ILE A 173 30.69 -7.91 -1.91
CA ILE A 173 31.01 -8.14 -0.48
C ILE A 173 32.22 -7.30 -0.04
N LYS A 174 33.19 -7.11 -0.94
CA LYS A 174 34.37 -6.27 -0.68
C LYS A 174 33.99 -4.79 -0.51
N ASP A 175 33.12 -4.27 -1.36
CA ASP A 175 32.69 -2.87 -1.31
C ASP A 175 31.80 -2.62 -0.09
N THR A 176 30.97 -3.57 0.28
CA THR A 176 30.17 -3.52 1.50
C THR A 176 31.05 -3.46 2.75
N ILE A 177 32.09 -4.30 2.84
CA ILE A 177 33.04 -4.28 3.94
C ILE A 177 33.83 -2.98 3.98
N LEU A 178 34.23 -2.46 2.81
CA LEU A 178 34.96 -1.20 2.72
C LEU A 178 34.11 -0.01 3.17
N ASN A 179 32.87 0.03 2.76
CA ASN A 179 31.91 1.06 3.19
C ASN A 179 31.63 0.99 4.68
N TYR A 180 31.46 -0.22 5.23
CA TYR A 180 31.28 -0.41 6.66
C TYR A 180 32.50 0.11 7.45
N LYS A 181 33.72 -0.21 7.05
CA LYS A 181 34.94 0.29 7.69
C LYS A 181 35.02 1.82 7.68
N LYS A 182 34.77 2.45 6.52
CA LYS A 182 34.74 3.92 6.41
C LYS A 182 33.73 4.57 7.34
N HIS A 183 32.53 3.97 7.46
CA HIS A 183 31.49 4.48 8.36
C HIS A 183 31.86 4.29 9.85
N SER A 184 32.50 3.17 10.19
CA SER A 184 32.97 2.90 11.55
C SER A 184 34.07 3.90 11.95
N GLU A 185 35.06 4.11 11.11
CA GLU A 185 36.16 5.08 11.32
C GLU A 185 35.62 6.52 11.48
N ALA A 186 34.71 6.95 10.61
CA ALA A 186 34.08 8.28 10.69
C ALA A 186 33.22 8.45 11.96
N THR A 187 32.66 7.37 12.48
CA THR A 187 31.88 7.39 13.73
C THR A 187 32.80 7.46 14.96
N GLU A 188 33.90 6.72 14.94
CA GLU A 188 34.93 6.78 16.01
C GLU A 188 35.59 8.16 16.08
N GLU A 189 35.91 8.78 14.93
CA GLU A 189 36.45 10.15 14.91
C GLU A 189 35.46 11.16 15.52
N LYS A 190 34.18 11.04 15.25
CA LYS A 190 33.14 11.90 15.85
C LYS A 190 33.01 11.70 17.37
N ILE A 191 33.12 10.46 17.84
CA ILE A 191 33.06 10.16 19.29
C ILE A 191 34.28 10.71 20.02
N ASN A 192 35.48 10.62 19.41
CA ASN A 192 36.72 11.09 19.99
C ASN A 192 36.92 12.62 19.92
N SER A 193 36.09 13.33 19.15
CA SER A 193 36.13 14.79 18.99
C SER A 193 35.09 15.53 19.86
N THR A 194 34.30 14.79 20.66
CA THR A 194 33.32 15.31 21.63
C THR A 194 33.82 15.12 23.04
#